data_69c323b80f440345fa7f1ffe9fd4fd05
#
_entry.id   69c323b80f440345fa7f1ffe9fd4fd05
#
_cell.length_a   1.000
_cell.length_b   1.000
_cell.length_c   1.000
_cell.angle_alpha   90.00
_cell.angle_beta   90.00
_cell.angle_gamma   90.00
#
_symmetry.space_group_name_H-M   'P 1'
#
loop_
_entity.id
_entity.type
_entity.pdbx_description
1 polymer ?
#
loop_
_entity_poly.entity_id
_entity_poly.type
_entity_poly.pdbx_seq_one_letter_code
_entity_poly.pdbx_strand_id
1 'polypeptide(L)'
;MKKTKVITKLIAIILSILVVVQVAPMSTFAETIGTESEKFEESGYSTEVSQEEEDPIVIGEDVDRRDSSNTKYFKMSDGTIKAAVYKDPVLYQDSAGKWQEIDNTLETSDDENDEISNFNGYATKSNKFRVKFAKNSNQKKLVSIKMGDYSVSLSLLNKTKKNNSSMKQEKKAKIEDLTAASKASQKIYYENILPDTNIEYIVNGSGVKENIVIKSAQNNYQYSFEIDVKDLTLTLEDDGCIYAKDVNTGKTVFVLPKPFMLDANYEYSDNVNYSISSKNKKKYEITVTADAEWINSSDRTFPVTIDPAIQTEQSNTAMDSVYVASGKPTTNYWHGPMIMVGKE
;
A
#
# COMPACT_ATOMS: atom_id res chain seq x y z
N MET A 1 -16.34 22.39 -23.95
CA MET A 1 -16.68 21.09 -23.28
C MET A 1 -15.46 20.28 -22.77
N LYS A 2 -14.20 20.62 -23.05
CA LYS A 2 -13.02 19.87 -22.56
C LYS A 2 -12.50 20.27 -21.16
N LYS A 3 -12.81 21.46 -20.67
CA LYS A 3 -12.33 21.96 -19.36
C LYS A 3 -13.08 21.37 -18.14
N THR A 4 -14.34 21.00 -18.29
CA THR A 4 -15.17 20.46 -17.19
C THR A 4 -14.80 19.03 -16.80
N LYS A 5 -14.32 18.20 -17.76
CA LYS A 5 -13.88 16.82 -17.48
C LYS A 5 -12.57 16.71 -16.68
N VAL A 6 -11.69 17.71 -16.79
CA VAL A 6 -10.43 17.73 -16.05
C VAL A 6 -10.63 18.05 -14.58
N ILE A 7 -11.56 18.94 -14.26
CA ILE A 7 -11.87 19.35 -12.88
C ILE A 7 -12.52 18.20 -12.11
N THR A 8 -13.41 17.44 -12.74
CA THR A 8 -14.06 16.28 -12.10
C THR A 8 -13.08 15.14 -11.80
N LYS A 9 -12.06 14.94 -12.66
CA LYS A 9 -11.00 13.93 -12.43
C LYS A 9 -10.00 14.34 -11.34
N LEU A 10 -9.70 15.63 -11.21
CA LEU A 10 -8.84 16.14 -10.12
C LEU A 10 -9.50 15.99 -8.75
N ILE A 11 -10.82 16.16 -8.66
CA ILE A 11 -11.60 16.00 -7.43
C ILE A 11 -11.61 14.53 -6.99
N ALA A 12 -11.66 13.56 -7.91
CA ALA A 12 -11.60 12.13 -7.59
C ALA A 12 -10.23 11.69 -7.02
N ILE A 13 -9.13 12.30 -7.47
CA ILE A 13 -7.78 12.01 -6.96
C ILE A 13 -7.56 12.59 -5.57
N ILE A 14 -8.14 13.75 -5.27
CA ILE A 14 -8.08 14.38 -3.95
C ILE A 14 -8.92 13.59 -2.93
N LEU A 15 -10.07 13.01 -3.34
CA LEU A 15 -10.93 12.22 -2.44
C LEU A 15 -10.30 10.86 -2.03
N SER A 16 -9.45 10.26 -2.83
CA SER A 16 -8.78 9.01 -2.45
C SER A 16 -7.68 9.21 -1.38
N ILE A 17 -7.24 10.44 -1.16
CA ILE A 17 -6.28 10.82 -0.11
C ILE A 17 -6.99 11.43 1.12
N LEU A 18 -8.26 11.84 1.00
CA LEU A 18 -8.93 12.75 1.93
C LEU A 18 -9.96 12.10 2.86
N VAL A 19 -10.07 10.78 2.93
CA VAL A 19 -11.00 10.11 3.89
C VAL A 19 -10.40 10.00 5.31
N VAL A 20 -9.25 10.60 5.54
CA VAL A 20 -8.64 10.71 6.87
C VAL A 20 -8.64 12.14 7.42
N VAL A 21 -9.15 13.11 6.67
CA VAL A 21 -9.15 14.52 7.11
C VAL A 21 -10.56 15.07 7.07
N GLN A 22 -11.38 14.70 8.04
CA GLN A 22 -12.50 15.54 8.45
C GLN A 22 -12.74 15.37 9.95
N VAL A 23 -11.91 16.00 10.76
CA VAL A 23 -12.34 16.78 11.93
C VAL A 23 -11.25 17.81 12.20
N ALA A 24 -11.21 18.91 11.47
CA ALA A 24 -10.60 20.14 11.95
C ALA A 24 -11.70 21.17 12.15
N PRO A 25 -11.75 21.88 13.28
CA PRO A 25 -12.78 22.87 13.52
C PRO A 25 -12.59 24.04 12.53
N MET A 26 -13.62 24.31 11.74
CA MET A 26 -13.74 25.56 10.99
C MET A 26 -14.05 26.69 11.99
N SER A 27 -13.03 27.28 12.57
CA SER A 27 -13.09 28.59 13.18
C SER A 27 -11.96 29.41 12.60
N THR A 28 -12.26 30.17 11.55
CA THR A 28 -11.67 31.48 11.19
C THR A 28 -11.94 31.77 9.71
N PHE A 29 -13.12 32.27 9.41
CA PHE A 29 -13.35 33.21 8.30
C PHE A 29 -14.60 34.04 8.63
N ALA A 30 -14.40 35.01 9.47
CA ALA A 30 -15.33 36.13 9.60
C ALA A 30 -14.50 37.39 9.85
N GLU A 31 -14.16 38.05 8.76
CA GLU A 31 -13.96 39.52 8.77
C GLU A 31 -14.07 40.04 7.36
N THR A 32 -14.93 41.05 7.29
CA THR A 32 -15.03 42.10 6.26
C THR A 32 -16.10 41.87 5.19
N ILE A 33 -17.33 42.27 5.48
CA ILE A 33 -18.09 43.14 4.58
C ILE A 33 -18.98 44.06 5.48
N GLY A 34 -18.93 45.35 5.12
CA GLY A 34 -19.43 46.46 5.91
C GLY A 34 -20.93 46.59 6.02
N THR A 35 -21.26 47.33 7.00
CA THR A 35 -22.46 48.10 7.36
C THR A 35 -23.44 48.43 6.25
N GLU A 36 -24.68 47.98 6.42
CA GLU A 36 -25.89 48.80 6.22
C GLU A 36 -26.96 48.37 7.20
N SER A 37 -27.46 49.36 7.95
CA SER A 37 -28.46 49.21 8.97
C SER A 37 -29.89 49.26 8.36
N GLU A 38 -30.66 48.20 8.50
CA GLU A 38 -32.12 48.28 8.47
C GLU A 38 -32.69 47.68 9.74
N LYS A 39 -33.53 48.52 10.42
CA LYS A 39 -34.30 48.15 11.59
C LYS A 39 -35.35 47.10 11.20
N PHE A 40 -35.33 45.96 11.88
CA PHE A 40 -36.50 45.09 11.95
C PHE A 40 -36.91 44.92 13.42
N GLU A 41 -38.24 45.03 13.60
CA GLU A 41 -38.95 45.01 14.88
C GLU A 41 -38.83 43.65 15.56
N GLU A 42 -38.73 43.72 16.89
CA GLU A 42 -38.64 42.66 17.85
C GLU A 42 -39.92 41.80 17.84
N SER A 43 -39.87 40.63 17.18
CA SER A 43 -40.80 39.53 17.37
C SER A 43 -40.11 38.48 18.23
N GLY A 44 -40.64 38.34 19.48
CA GLY A 44 -40.06 37.44 20.49
C GLY A 44 -40.09 35.99 20.05
N TYR A 45 -38.97 35.49 19.61
CA TYR A 45 -38.62 34.08 19.56
C TYR A 45 -37.60 33.80 20.68
N SER A 46 -37.98 32.94 21.62
CA SER A 46 -37.06 32.35 22.55
C SER A 46 -36.01 31.56 21.75
N THR A 47 -34.79 32.08 21.71
CA THR A 47 -33.63 31.32 21.21
C THR A 47 -33.41 30.20 22.21
N GLU A 48 -33.92 29.00 21.93
CA GLU A 48 -33.33 27.81 22.49
C GLU A 48 -31.87 27.79 21.98
N VAL A 49 -30.96 28.07 22.87
CA VAL A 49 -29.52 27.85 22.65
C VAL A 49 -29.38 26.33 22.49
N SER A 50 -29.39 25.84 21.24
CA SER A 50 -28.95 24.51 20.96
C SER A 50 -27.51 24.44 21.47
N GLN A 51 -27.29 23.72 22.58
CA GLN A 51 -25.94 23.31 22.97
C GLN A 51 -25.40 22.54 21.76
N GLU A 52 -24.41 23.09 21.07
CA GLU A 52 -23.59 22.31 20.13
C GLU A 52 -22.98 21.21 20.99
N GLU A 53 -23.49 19.99 20.87
CA GLU A 53 -22.86 18.81 21.44
C GLU A 53 -21.49 18.70 20.74
N GLU A 54 -20.42 18.95 21.50
CA GLU A 54 -19.07 18.74 21.00
C GLU A 54 -18.94 17.27 20.58
N ASP A 55 -18.47 17.04 19.35
CA ASP A 55 -18.22 15.69 18.84
C ASP A 55 -17.31 14.93 19.80
N PRO A 56 -17.63 13.67 20.13
CA PRO A 56 -16.82 12.87 21.03
C PRO A 56 -15.37 12.72 20.55
N ILE A 57 -14.40 13.03 21.39
CA ILE A 57 -12.97 12.90 21.07
C ILE A 57 -12.42 11.53 21.46
N VAL A 58 -11.38 11.06 20.76
CA VAL A 58 -10.68 9.83 21.08
C VAL A 58 -9.86 10.00 22.36
N ILE A 59 -10.13 9.18 23.39
CA ILE A 59 -9.36 9.14 24.63
C ILE A 59 -8.10 8.25 24.46
N GLY A 60 -8.25 7.10 23.77
CA GLY A 60 -7.15 6.17 23.53
C GLY A 60 -7.61 4.85 22.92
N GLU A 61 -6.66 4.01 22.52
CA GLU A 61 -6.95 2.67 22.01
C GLU A 61 -7.36 1.71 23.15
N ASP A 62 -8.39 0.90 22.91
CA ASP A 62 -8.78 -0.23 23.77
C ASP A 62 -7.99 -1.48 23.34
N VAL A 63 -6.77 -1.59 23.83
CA VAL A 63 -5.82 -2.66 23.44
C VAL A 63 -6.35 -4.07 23.78
N ASP A 64 -7.15 -4.18 24.84
CA ASP A 64 -7.71 -5.46 25.27
C ASP A 64 -8.78 -6.00 24.30
N ARG A 65 -9.32 -5.15 23.43
CA ARG A 65 -10.28 -5.54 22.38
C ARG A 65 -9.65 -5.96 21.07
N ARG A 66 -8.33 -6.00 20.95
CA ARG A 66 -7.67 -6.44 19.72
C ARG A 66 -8.05 -7.89 19.39
N ASP A 67 -8.85 -8.10 18.35
CA ASP A 67 -9.41 -9.39 17.94
C ASP A 67 -9.13 -9.74 16.47
N SER A 68 -8.66 -8.77 15.68
CA SER A 68 -8.35 -8.96 14.27
C SER A 68 -7.11 -8.14 13.85
N SER A 69 -6.51 -8.53 12.73
CA SER A 69 -5.29 -7.88 12.23
C SER A 69 -5.53 -6.49 11.65
N ASN A 70 -6.76 -6.16 11.27
CA ASN A 70 -7.09 -4.93 10.56
C ASN A 70 -8.09 -4.02 11.29
N THR A 71 -8.39 -4.28 12.57
CA THR A 71 -9.33 -3.46 13.34
C THR A 71 -8.71 -3.00 14.65
N LYS A 72 -8.86 -1.70 14.93
CA LYS A 72 -8.54 -1.11 16.23
C LYS A 72 -9.77 -0.48 16.84
N TYR A 73 -9.90 -0.58 18.16
CA TYR A 73 -11.00 -0.02 18.93
C TYR A 73 -10.50 1.15 19.77
N PHE A 74 -11.26 2.23 19.78
CA PHE A 74 -10.91 3.46 20.51
C PHE A 74 -12.02 3.83 21.50
N LYS A 75 -11.63 4.15 22.73
CA LYS A 75 -12.51 4.72 23.75
C LYS A 75 -12.72 6.19 23.45
N MET A 76 -13.99 6.62 23.44
CA MET A 76 -14.40 7.99 23.19
C MET A 76 -14.72 8.70 24.49
N SER A 77 -14.70 10.05 24.49
CA SER A 77 -14.97 10.89 25.65
C SER A 77 -16.38 10.76 26.21
N ASP A 78 -17.34 10.34 25.37
CA ASP A 78 -18.73 10.08 25.74
C ASP A 78 -18.96 8.66 26.29
N GLY A 79 -17.90 7.85 26.45
CA GLY A 79 -17.95 6.45 26.90
C GLY A 79 -18.28 5.46 25.79
N THR A 80 -18.51 5.89 24.56
CA THR A 80 -18.72 5.00 23.41
C THR A 80 -17.39 4.38 22.92
N ILE A 81 -17.49 3.33 22.08
CA ILE A 81 -16.36 2.70 21.43
C ILE A 81 -16.47 2.93 19.92
N LYS A 82 -15.39 3.44 19.32
CA LYS A 82 -15.26 3.59 17.88
C LYS A 82 -14.32 2.52 17.33
N ALA A 83 -14.77 1.76 16.32
CA ALA A 83 -13.94 0.81 15.60
C ALA A 83 -13.35 1.49 14.35
N ALA A 84 -12.03 1.39 14.16
CA ALA A 84 -11.35 1.75 12.93
C ALA A 84 -10.95 0.47 12.19
N VAL A 85 -11.52 0.26 11.00
CA VAL A 85 -11.23 -0.88 10.13
C VAL A 85 -10.29 -0.42 9.01
N TYR A 86 -9.14 -1.08 8.90
CA TYR A 86 -8.11 -0.77 7.92
C TYR A 86 -8.18 -1.77 6.76
N LYS A 87 -7.87 -1.33 5.55
CA LYS A 87 -7.77 -2.19 4.36
C LYS A 87 -6.68 -3.25 4.54
N ASP A 88 -5.50 -2.82 4.97
CA ASP A 88 -4.36 -3.70 5.21
C ASP A 88 -4.21 -3.97 6.71
N PRO A 89 -3.62 -5.10 7.12
CA PRO A 89 -3.29 -5.36 8.51
C PRO A 89 -2.46 -4.25 9.15
N VAL A 90 -2.84 -3.86 10.36
CA VAL A 90 -2.13 -2.90 11.23
C VAL A 90 -1.66 -3.56 12.52
N LEU A 91 -2.14 -4.79 12.78
CA LEU A 91 -1.80 -5.63 13.90
C LEU A 91 -1.36 -7.02 13.42
N TYR A 92 -0.53 -7.70 14.19
CA TYR A 92 -0.16 -9.10 13.98
C TYR A 92 -0.07 -9.83 15.32
N GLN A 93 -0.19 -11.15 15.30
CA GLN A 93 0.07 -11.97 16.47
C GLN A 93 1.53 -12.43 16.50
N ASP A 94 2.22 -12.19 17.61
CA ASP A 94 3.55 -12.72 17.87
C ASP A 94 3.51 -14.25 18.14
N SER A 95 4.68 -14.85 18.39
CA SER A 95 4.80 -16.30 18.63
C SER A 95 4.05 -16.80 19.89
N ALA A 96 3.70 -15.89 20.81
CA ALA A 96 2.90 -16.18 21.99
C ALA A 96 1.39 -15.97 21.74
N GLY A 97 0.97 -15.58 20.53
CA GLY A 97 -0.41 -15.27 20.16
C GLY A 97 -0.89 -13.90 20.64
N LYS A 98 0.00 -13.05 21.14
CA LYS A 98 -0.35 -11.70 21.60
C LYS A 98 -0.37 -10.72 20.43
N TRP A 99 -1.43 -9.88 20.36
CA TRP A 99 -1.53 -8.84 19.38
C TRP A 99 -0.50 -7.73 19.57
N GLN A 100 0.28 -7.46 18.52
CA GLN A 100 1.30 -6.43 18.43
C GLN A 100 0.98 -5.46 17.29
N GLU A 101 1.47 -4.24 17.39
CA GLU A 101 1.38 -3.27 16.30
C GLU A 101 2.40 -3.57 15.20
N ILE A 102 1.97 -3.44 13.95
CA ILE A 102 2.87 -3.47 12.81
C ILE A 102 3.63 -2.16 12.76
N ASP A 103 4.96 -2.25 12.79
CA ASP A 103 5.87 -1.13 12.56
C ASP A 103 6.84 -1.50 11.43
N ASN A 104 6.50 -1.07 10.22
CA ASN A 104 7.32 -1.23 9.03
C ASN A 104 8.29 -0.07 8.80
N THR A 105 8.49 0.81 9.81
CA THR A 105 9.51 1.87 9.74
C THR A 105 10.86 1.25 9.42
N LEU A 106 11.54 1.84 8.42
CA LEU A 106 12.83 1.35 7.94
C LEU A 106 13.97 1.93 8.77
N GLU A 107 14.78 1.06 9.35
CA GLU A 107 16.00 1.39 10.07
C GLU A 107 17.22 0.83 9.35
N THR A 108 18.35 1.51 9.51
CA THR A 108 19.63 1.01 9.00
C THR A 108 19.95 -0.35 9.63
N SER A 109 20.26 -1.33 8.78
CA SER A 109 20.65 -2.67 9.16
C SER A 109 21.89 -3.05 8.36
N ASP A 110 23.05 -2.83 8.95
CA ASP A 110 24.37 -3.09 8.37
C ASP A 110 25.04 -4.34 9.00
N ASP A 111 24.32 -5.06 9.84
CA ASP A 111 24.80 -6.27 10.48
C ASP A 111 24.87 -7.42 9.47
N GLU A 112 26.06 -7.99 9.29
CA GLU A 112 26.28 -9.18 8.46
C GLU A 112 25.62 -10.44 9.04
N ASN A 113 25.29 -10.41 10.34
CA ASN A 113 24.58 -11.47 11.05
C ASN A 113 23.07 -11.21 11.16
N ASP A 114 22.56 -10.20 10.43
CA ASP A 114 21.13 -9.90 10.40
C ASP A 114 20.34 -11.15 10.01
N GLU A 115 19.39 -11.52 10.85
CA GLU A 115 18.52 -12.69 10.65
C GLU A 115 17.78 -12.70 9.32
N ILE A 116 17.55 -11.50 8.71
CA ILE A 116 16.79 -11.38 7.45
C ILE A 116 17.72 -11.69 6.26
N SER A 117 18.89 -11.06 6.21
CA SER A 117 19.87 -11.26 5.14
C SER A 117 21.20 -10.57 5.46
N ASN A 118 22.28 -11.09 4.88
CA ASN A 118 23.65 -10.67 5.10
C ASN A 118 24.13 -9.54 4.17
N PHE A 119 23.27 -8.58 3.83
CA PHE A 119 23.68 -7.40 3.04
C PHE A 119 23.36 -6.10 3.77
N ASN A 120 24.11 -5.06 3.50
CA ASN A 120 23.88 -3.73 4.09
C ASN A 120 22.58 -3.12 3.53
N GLY A 121 21.70 -2.66 4.41
CA GLY A 121 20.39 -2.22 3.98
C GLY A 121 19.60 -1.43 5.01
N TYR A 122 18.31 -1.39 4.74
CA TYR A 122 17.28 -0.89 5.64
C TYR A 122 16.31 -2.02 5.92
N ALA A 123 15.99 -2.25 7.21
CA ALA A 123 15.09 -3.31 7.63
C ALA A 123 13.85 -2.74 8.34
N THR A 124 12.73 -3.43 8.21
CA THR A 124 11.50 -3.13 8.97
C THR A 124 11.69 -3.49 10.45
N LYS A 125 10.97 -2.80 11.35
CA LYS A 125 11.06 -3.01 12.81
C LYS A 125 10.29 -4.24 13.28
N SER A 126 8.99 -4.27 13.06
CA SER A 126 8.14 -5.36 13.57
C SER A 126 6.92 -5.62 12.69
N ASN A 127 6.76 -6.88 12.33
CA ASN A 127 5.62 -7.42 11.61
C ASN A 127 5.67 -8.96 11.76
N LYS A 128 4.62 -9.66 11.33
CA LYS A 128 4.64 -11.13 11.19
C LYS A 128 5.77 -11.60 10.28
N PHE A 129 6.18 -10.78 9.33
CA PHE A 129 7.34 -10.95 8.46
C PHE A 129 8.26 -9.73 8.58
N ARG A 130 9.53 -9.93 8.26
CA ARG A 130 10.54 -8.86 8.24
C ARG A 130 11.06 -8.68 6.82
N VAL A 131 11.33 -7.44 6.46
CA VAL A 131 11.87 -7.10 5.13
C VAL A 131 13.15 -6.31 5.29
N LYS A 132 14.14 -6.62 4.43
CA LYS A 132 15.37 -5.86 4.31
C LYS A 132 15.56 -5.43 2.86
N PHE A 133 15.80 -4.14 2.66
CA PHE A 133 16.04 -3.51 1.37
C PHE A 133 17.50 -3.08 1.25
N ALA A 134 18.11 -3.27 0.09
CA ALA A 134 19.50 -2.86 -0.17
C ALA A 134 19.67 -1.34 -0.06
N LYS A 135 20.80 -0.88 0.46
CA LYS A 135 21.14 0.57 0.46
C LYS A 135 21.34 1.11 -0.95
N ASN A 136 21.83 0.29 -1.86
CA ASN A 136 22.19 0.70 -3.21
C ASN A 136 21.69 -0.32 -4.25
N SER A 137 21.27 0.17 -5.39
CA SER A 137 20.80 -0.67 -6.51
C SER A 137 21.89 -1.60 -7.11
N ASN A 138 23.17 -1.34 -6.87
CA ASN A 138 24.27 -2.18 -7.33
C ASN A 138 24.47 -3.45 -6.48
N GLN A 139 23.86 -3.53 -5.30
CA GLN A 139 23.93 -4.74 -4.47
C GLN A 139 23.25 -5.91 -5.20
N LYS A 140 23.76 -7.13 -4.97
CA LYS A 140 23.23 -8.32 -5.65
C LYS A 140 21.75 -8.50 -5.34
N LYS A 141 21.40 -8.57 -4.07
CA LYS A 141 20.00 -8.65 -3.59
C LYS A 141 19.45 -7.24 -3.39
N LEU A 142 18.26 -6.99 -3.88
CA LEU A 142 17.55 -5.72 -3.68
C LEU A 142 16.62 -5.78 -2.48
N VAL A 143 15.95 -6.90 -2.30
CA VAL A 143 15.01 -7.12 -1.20
C VAL A 143 15.11 -8.54 -0.69
N SER A 144 14.96 -8.73 0.61
CA SER A 144 14.82 -10.03 1.26
C SER A 144 13.65 -9.97 2.24
N ILE A 145 12.82 -11.00 2.19
CA ILE A 145 11.64 -11.15 3.05
C ILE A 145 11.85 -12.41 3.87
N LYS A 146 11.66 -12.33 5.19
CA LYS A 146 11.74 -13.46 6.12
C LYS A 146 10.44 -13.58 6.91
N MET A 147 9.89 -14.79 6.99
CA MET A 147 8.73 -15.13 7.82
C MET A 147 8.99 -16.48 8.50
N GLY A 148 9.24 -16.44 9.81
CA GLY A 148 9.72 -17.63 10.53
C GLY A 148 11.03 -18.16 9.95
N ASP A 149 11.05 -19.44 9.56
CA ASP A 149 12.22 -20.10 8.97
C ASP A 149 12.35 -19.90 7.46
N TYR A 150 11.28 -19.40 6.81
CA TYR A 150 11.22 -19.19 5.37
C TYR A 150 11.85 -17.85 4.97
N SER A 151 12.48 -17.82 3.80
CA SER A 151 12.91 -16.56 3.20
C SER A 151 12.82 -16.58 1.69
N VAL A 152 12.59 -15.38 1.13
CA VAL A 152 12.62 -15.07 -0.30
C VAL A 152 13.49 -13.85 -0.49
N SER A 153 14.45 -13.90 -1.42
CA SER A 153 15.29 -12.75 -1.77
C SER A 153 15.28 -12.53 -3.27
N LEU A 154 15.16 -11.28 -3.69
CA LEU A 154 15.07 -10.88 -5.09
C LEU A 154 16.34 -10.13 -5.52
N SER A 155 16.84 -10.49 -6.69
CA SER A 155 17.96 -9.83 -7.37
C SER A 155 17.53 -9.50 -8.79
N LEU A 156 17.43 -8.21 -9.13
CA LEU A 156 17.13 -7.80 -10.50
C LEU A 156 18.30 -8.18 -11.43
N LEU A 157 18.01 -8.90 -12.51
CA LEU A 157 18.97 -9.22 -13.55
C LEU A 157 19.13 -8.04 -14.52
N ASN A 158 20.27 -8.00 -15.23
CA ASN A 158 20.57 -6.99 -16.26
C ASN A 158 20.51 -5.52 -15.80
N LYS A 159 20.81 -5.26 -14.52
CA LYS A 159 20.94 -3.88 -14.02
C LYS A 159 21.98 -3.10 -14.82
N THR A 160 21.70 -1.80 -15.02
CA THR A 160 22.67 -0.89 -15.63
C THR A 160 23.87 -0.69 -14.70
N LYS A 161 25.05 -1.16 -15.08
CA LYS A 161 26.28 -1.09 -14.24
C LYS A 161 26.75 0.33 -13.91
N LYS A 162 26.15 1.38 -14.47
CA LYS A 162 26.66 2.76 -14.44
C LYS A 162 25.91 3.72 -13.51
N ASN A 163 24.81 3.35 -12.95
CA ASN A 163 24.02 4.30 -12.15
C ASN A 163 24.22 4.02 -10.66
N ASN A 164 25.01 4.87 -10.00
CA ASN A 164 24.94 5.08 -8.56
C ASN A 164 23.56 5.70 -8.25
N SER A 165 22.48 4.94 -8.48
CA SER A 165 21.15 5.37 -8.10
C SER A 165 21.13 5.42 -6.59
N SER A 166 21.02 6.62 -6.08
CA SER A 166 20.82 6.85 -4.66
C SER A 166 19.41 6.37 -4.33
N MET A 167 19.31 5.48 -3.37
CA MET A 167 18.04 5.11 -2.79
C MET A 167 17.46 6.31 -2.06
N LYS A 168 16.27 6.73 -2.43
CA LYS A 168 15.51 7.74 -1.69
C LYS A 168 14.46 7.03 -0.85
N GLN A 169 14.50 7.28 0.45
CA GLN A 169 13.49 6.85 1.38
C GLN A 169 12.42 7.94 1.49
N GLU A 170 11.21 7.63 1.07
CA GLU A 170 10.08 8.52 1.24
C GLU A 170 9.44 8.28 2.60
N LYS A 171 9.56 9.25 3.51
CA LYS A 171 8.77 9.25 4.75
C LYS A 171 7.40 9.79 4.43
N LYS A 172 6.34 9.00 4.64
CA LYS A 172 4.98 9.55 4.60
C LYS A 172 4.86 10.69 5.60
N ALA A 173 4.24 11.78 5.18
CA ALA A 173 3.86 12.87 6.07
C ALA A 173 3.07 12.31 7.27
N LYS A 174 3.36 12.81 8.47
CA LYS A 174 2.60 12.47 9.67
C LYS A 174 1.14 12.85 9.44
N ILE A 175 0.27 11.85 9.44
CA ILE A 175 -1.17 12.07 9.61
C ILE A 175 -1.35 12.06 11.12
N GLU A 176 -1.62 13.22 11.72
CA GLU A 176 -1.53 13.43 13.19
C GLU A 176 -2.51 12.59 14.01
N ASP A 177 -3.60 12.03 13.41
CA ASP A 177 -4.65 11.35 14.16
C ASP A 177 -4.85 9.85 13.85
N LEU A 178 -4.05 9.25 12.98
CA LEU A 178 -4.09 7.81 12.69
C LEU A 178 -2.69 7.21 12.76
N THR A 179 -2.06 7.43 13.89
CA THR A 179 -0.66 7.11 14.16
C THR A 179 -0.25 5.67 13.90
N ALA A 180 -1.18 4.72 13.99
CA ALA A 180 -0.89 3.32 13.72
C ALA A 180 -0.76 3.00 12.22
N ALA A 181 -1.59 3.58 11.36
CA ALA A 181 -1.54 3.31 9.92
C ALA A 181 -0.28 3.90 9.25
N SER A 182 0.29 4.97 9.79
CA SER A 182 1.51 5.58 9.24
C SER A 182 2.76 4.72 9.41
N LYS A 183 2.81 3.84 10.42
CA LYS A 183 3.92 2.92 10.67
C LYS A 183 3.78 1.60 9.92
N ALA A 184 2.56 1.20 9.59
CA ALA A 184 2.29 -0.07 8.93
C ALA A 184 2.70 -0.09 7.45
N SER A 185 2.99 1.06 6.83
CA SER A 185 3.39 1.15 5.42
C SER A 185 4.58 2.07 5.23
N GLN A 186 5.59 1.59 4.50
CA GLN A 186 6.79 2.34 4.12
C GLN A 186 7.11 2.13 2.65
N LYS A 187 7.64 3.17 2.01
CA LYS A 187 8.07 3.15 0.60
C LYS A 187 9.57 3.38 0.49
N ILE A 188 10.21 2.61 -0.37
CA ILE A 188 11.61 2.76 -0.76
C ILE A 188 11.72 2.58 -2.27
N TYR A 189 12.61 3.32 -2.95
CA TYR A 189 12.73 3.20 -4.40
C TYR A 189 14.16 3.38 -4.90
N TYR A 190 14.42 2.78 -6.07
CA TYR A 190 15.68 2.84 -6.80
C TYR A 190 15.46 3.53 -8.14
N GLU A 191 15.99 4.77 -8.26
CA GLU A 191 15.84 5.56 -9.48
C GLU A 191 16.75 5.05 -10.59
N ASN A 192 16.23 4.98 -11.81
CA ASN A 192 16.98 4.61 -13.02
C ASN A 192 17.81 3.33 -12.87
N ILE A 193 17.25 2.33 -12.19
CA ILE A 193 17.91 1.02 -11.99
C ILE A 193 18.08 0.29 -13.32
N LEU A 194 17.17 0.53 -14.27
CA LEU A 194 17.25 0.23 -15.70
C LEU A 194 17.05 1.52 -16.49
N PRO A 195 17.34 1.58 -17.79
CA PRO A 195 17.05 2.76 -18.62
C PRO A 195 15.58 3.17 -18.47
N ASP A 196 15.34 4.46 -18.17
CA ASP A 196 14.02 5.06 -17.98
C ASP A 196 13.04 4.26 -17.10
N THR A 197 13.59 3.48 -16.17
CA THR A 197 12.80 2.61 -15.28
C THR A 197 13.27 2.74 -13.84
N ASN A 198 12.34 3.01 -12.94
CA ASN A 198 12.55 2.93 -11.49
C ASN A 198 11.94 1.62 -10.97
N ILE A 199 12.49 1.13 -9.85
CA ILE A 199 11.80 0.11 -9.04
C ILE A 199 11.47 0.73 -7.70
N GLU A 200 10.21 0.60 -7.31
CA GLU A 200 9.70 1.01 -6.01
C GLU A 200 9.22 -0.20 -5.24
N TYR A 201 9.49 -0.22 -3.95
CA TYR A 201 8.95 -1.21 -3.03
C TYR A 201 8.11 -0.50 -1.97
N ILE A 202 6.92 -1.05 -1.71
CA ILE A 202 6.03 -0.61 -0.63
C ILE A 202 5.81 -1.81 0.26
N VAL A 203 6.33 -1.75 1.48
CA VAL A 203 6.00 -2.75 2.51
C VAL A 203 4.75 -2.28 3.25
N ASN A 204 3.78 -3.17 3.41
CA ASN A 204 2.56 -2.96 4.18
C ASN A 204 2.33 -4.10 5.17
N GLY A 205 1.16 -4.17 5.78
CA GLY A 205 0.82 -5.23 6.73
C GLY A 205 0.72 -6.63 6.12
N SER A 206 0.49 -6.72 4.81
CA SER A 206 0.24 -7.98 4.09
C SER A 206 1.46 -8.52 3.34
N GLY A 207 2.44 -7.67 3.00
CA GLY A 207 3.55 -8.09 2.17
C GLY A 207 4.39 -6.94 1.63
N VAL A 208 5.01 -7.19 0.50
CA VAL A 208 5.82 -6.23 -0.24
C VAL A 208 5.25 -6.10 -1.65
N LYS A 209 4.78 -4.91 -1.97
CA LYS A 209 4.40 -4.51 -3.30
C LYS A 209 5.63 -4.01 -4.03
N GLU A 210 5.88 -4.49 -5.24
CA GLU A 210 6.91 -3.99 -6.14
C GLU A 210 6.23 -3.22 -7.28
N ASN A 211 6.72 -2.03 -7.60
CA ASN A 211 6.28 -1.25 -8.75
C ASN A 211 7.47 -1.08 -9.70
N ILE A 212 7.32 -1.57 -10.92
CA ILE A 212 8.25 -1.30 -12.02
C ILE A 212 7.69 -0.07 -12.74
N VAL A 213 8.31 1.10 -12.51
CA VAL A 213 7.82 2.40 -13.00
C VAL A 213 8.56 2.78 -14.27
N ILE A 214 7.89 2.69 -15.40
CA ILE A 214 8.39 2.96 -16.75
C ILE A 214 8.10 4.42 -17.09
N LYS A 215 9.14 5.24 -17.30
CA LYS A 215 9.01 6.68 -17.46
C LYS A 215 8.77 7.12 -18.91
N SER A 216 9.13 6.29 -19.87
CA SER A 216 8.98 6.56 -21.30
C SER A 216 8.85 5.27 -22.10
N ALA A 217 8.37 5.38 -23.35
CA ALA A 217 8.26 4.23 -24.26
C ALA A 217 9.61 3.54 -24.50
N GLN A 218 9.59 2.21 -24.57
CA GLN A 218 10.76 1.35 -24.73
C GLN A 218 10.48 0.26 -25.76
N ASN A 219 11.53 -0.42 -26.22
CA ASN A 219 11.39 -1.53 -27.17
C ASN A 219 11.14 -2.89 -26.50
N ASN A 220 11.38 -2.99 -25.19
CA ASN A 220 11.25 -4.25 -24.44
C ASN A 220 10.75 -3.99 -23.03
N TYR A 221 9.80 -4.79 -22.59
CA TYR A 221 9.14 -4.73 -21.29
C TYR A 221 9.24 -6.08 -20.56
N GLN A 222 10.44 -6.66 -20.58
CA GLN A 222 10.76 -7.87 -19.84
C GLN A 222 11.72 -7.55 -18.68
N TYR A 223 11.31 -7.95 -17.48
CA TYR A 223 12.05 -7.71 -16.25
C TYR A 223 12.31 -9.04 -15.56
N SER A 224 13.57 -9.44 -15.49
CA SER A 224 13.96 -10.74 -14.94
C SER A 224 14.59 -10.60 -13.57
N PHE A 225 14.20 -11.46 -12.65
CA PHE A 225 14.67 -11.51 -11.29
C PHE A 225 15.21 -12.90 -10.96
N GLU A 226 16.39 -12.98 -10.37
CA GLU A 226 16.85 -14.18 -9.67
C GLU A 226 16.20 -14.17 -8.28
N ILE A 227 15.52 -15.27 -7.94
CA ILE A 227 14.85 -15.48 -6.67
C ILE A 227 15.59 -16.56 -5.89
N ASP A 228 16.17 -16.19 -4.75
CA ASP A 228 16.70 -17.15 -3.78
C ASP A 228 15.63 -17.47 -2.74
N VAL A 229 15.37 -18.75 -2.48
CA VAL A 229 14.40 -19.19 -1.48
C VAL A 229 15.04 -20.12 -0.45
N LYS A 230 14.49 -20.09 0.78
CA LYS A 230 14.83 -21.03 1.84
C LYS A 230 13.57 -21.80 2.26
N ASP A 231 13.65 -23.12 2.21
CA ASP A 231 12.62 -24.10 2.61
C ASP A 231 11.28 -23.94 1.84
N LEU A 232 11.36 -23.38 0.61
CA LEU A 232 10.22 -23.13 -0.27
C LEU A 232 10.46 -23.70 -1.68
N THR A 233 9.35 -24.09 -2.32
CA THR A 233 9.26 -24.37 -3.76
C THR A 233 8.38 -23.33 -4.41
N LEU A 234 8.77 -22.82 -5.59
CA LEU A 234 7.96 -21.89 -6.36
C LEU A 234 7.27 -22.61 -7.52
N THR A 235 5.98 -22.38 -7.69
CA THR A 235 5.15 -22.93 -8.78
C THR A 235 4.29 -21.85 -9.38
N LEU A 236 4.34 -21.68 -10.71
CA LEU A 236 3.38 -20.87 -11.46
C LEU A 236 2.14 -21.74 -11.72
N GLU A 237 0.99 -21.28 -11.30
CA GLU A 237 -0.29 -21.98 -11.45
C GLU A 237 -1.12 -21.37 -12.60
N ASP A 238 -2.21 -22.03 -13.00
CA ASP A 238 -3.06 -21.65 -14.12
C ASP A 238 -3.77 -20.30 -13.94
N ASP A 239 -3.92 -19.83 -12.70
CA ASP A 239 -4.46 -18.51 -12.37
C ASP A 239 -3.46 -17.36 -12.63
N GLY A 240 -2.25 -17.67 -13.07
CA GLY A 240 -1.18 -16.72 -13.33
C GLY A 240 -0.43 -16.26 -12.09
N CYS A 241 -0.72 -16.82 -10.91
CA CYS A 241 -0.03 -16.55 -9.66
C CYS A 241 1.17 -17.50 -9.47
N ILE A 242 2.20 -17.03 -8.77
CA ILE A 242 3.29 -17.90 -8.31
C ILE A 242 3.09 -18.17 -6.82
N TYR A 243 3.00 -19.44 -6.47
CA TYR A 243 2.87 -19.90 -5.10
C TYR A 243 4.20 -20.37 -4.56
N ALA A 244 4.62 -19.81 -3.42
CA ALA A 244 5.77 -20.27 -2.66
C ALA A 244 5.29 -21.20 -1.55
N LYS A 245 5.49 -22.49 -1.74
CA LYS A 245 4.99 -23.56 -0.86
C LYS A 245 6.12 -24.16 -0.02
N ASP A 246 5.86 -24.43 1.24
CA ASP A 246 6.78 -25.17 2.12
C ASP A 246 7.16 -26.53 1.52
N VAL A 247 8.42 -26.84 1.50
CA VAL A 247 8.95 -28.06 0.82
C VAL A 247 8.50 -29.36 1.48
N ASN A 248 8.13 -29.34 2.77
CA ASN A 248 7.76 -30.54 3.53
C ASN A 248 6.25 -30.75 3.59
N THR A 249 5.50 -29.66 3.76
CA THR A 249 4.05 -29.71 3.99
C THR A 249 3.22 -29.38 2.76
N GLY A 250 3.82 -28.73 1.76
CA GLY A 250 3.13 -28.21 0.58
C GLY A 250 2.23 -27.01 0.88
N LYS A 251 2.22 -26.50 2.12
CA LYS A 251 1.42 -25.34 2.50
C LYS A 251 1.96 -24.07 1.88
N THR A 252 1.10 -23.24 1.33
CA THR A 252 1.47 -21.92 0.79
C THR A 252 1.95 -20.99 1.92
N VAL A 253 3.06 -20.33 1.69
CA VAL A 253 3.68 -19.37 2.63
C VAL A 253 3.63 -17.97 2.09
N PHE A 254 3.97 -17.80 0.78
CA PHE A 254 3.84 -16.54 0.06
C PHE A 254 3.16 -16.78 -1.28
N VAL A 255 2.53 -15.72 -1.79
CA VAL A 255 1.93 -15.69 -3.12
C VAL A 255 2.46 -14.46 -3.85
N LEU A 256 2.83 -14.64 -5.11
CA LEU A 256 3.02 -13.56 -6.06
C LEU A 256 1.77 -13.54 -6.96
N PRO A 257 0.82 -12.64 -6.72
CA PRO A 257 -0.40 -12.54 -7.53
C PRO A 257 -0.09 -12.26 -8.99
N LYS A 258 -1.00 -12.62 -9.90
CA LYS A 258 -0.90 -12.23 -11.31
C LYS A 258 -0.66 -10.72 -11.39
N PRO A 259 0.39 -10.26 -12.09
CA PRO A 259 0.70 -8.85 -12.18
C PRO A 259 -0.29 -8.14 -13.12
N PHE A 260 -0.39 -6.84 -12.97
CA PHE A 260 -1.14 -5.96 -13.84
C PHE A 260 -0.36 -4.67 -14.11
N MET A 261 -0.88 -3.81 -14.95
CA MET A 261 -0.27 -2.51 -15.20
C MET A 261 -1.30 -1.39 -15.27
N LEU A 262 -0.86 -0.19 -14.91
CA LEU A 262 -1.62 1.05 -14.92
C LEU A 262 -0.79 2.16 -15.57
N ASP A 263 -1.44 3.02 -16.35
CA ASP A 263 -0.81 4.26 -16.80
C ASP A 263 -1.08 5.41 -15.80
N ALA A 264 -0.51 6.58 -16.04
CA ALA A 264 -0.67 7.75 -15.16
C ALA A 264 -2.12 8.28 -15.10
N ASN A 265 -3.00 7.87 -16.00
CA ASN A 265 -4.43 8.15 -15.97
C ASN A 265 -5.26 7.04 -15.32
N TYR A 266 -4.59 6.01 -14.74
CA TYR A 266 -5.22 4.83 -14.16
C TYR A 266 -5.96 3.94 -15.18
N GLU A 267 -5.59 4.02 -16.47
CA GLU A 267 -6.02 3.03 -17.44
C GLU A 267 -5.34 1.69 -17.13
N TYR A 268 -6.15 0.64 -17.07
CA TYR A 268 -5.75 -0.67 -16.54
C TYR A 268 -5.54 -1.68 -17.66
N SER A 269 -4.57 -2.58 -17.47
CA SER A 269 -4.42 -3.79 -18.27
C SER A 269 -3.86 -4.94 -17.42
N ASP A 270 -4.38 -6.13 -17.62
CA ASP A 270 -3.89 -7.39 -17.05
C ASP A 270 -3.04 -8.22 -18.03
N ASN A 271 -2.66 -7.63 -19.18
CA ASN A 271 -1.76 -8.23 -20.15
C ASN A 271 -0.30 -8.20 -19.68
N VAL A 272 -0.08 -8.72 -18.49
CA VAL A 272 1.22 -8.94 -17.88
C VAL A 272 1.29 -10.36 -17.38
N ASN A 273 2.39 -11.05 -17.66
CA ASN A 273 2.52 -12.46 -17.35
C ASN A 273 3.85 -12.76 -16.66
N TYR A 274 3.83 -13.76 -15.78
CA TYR A 274 5.03 -14.39 -15.26
C TYR A 274 5.46 -15.55 -16.14
N SER A 275 6.78 -15.72 -16.25
CA SER A 275 7.40 -17.01 -16.56
C SER A 275 8.38 -17.36 -15.47
N ILE A 276 8.56 -18.65 -15.18
CA ILE A 276 9.43 -19.14 -14.13
C ILE A 276 10.31 -20.27 -14.65
N SER A 277 11.59 -20.24 -14.32
CA SER A 277 12.51 -21.34 -14.54
C SER A 277 13.29 -21.66 -13.27
N SER A 278 13.42 -22.94 -12.96
CA SER A 278 14.24 -23.38 -11.82
C SER A 278 15.71 -23.50 -12.24
N LYS A 279 16.60 -22.82 -11.52
CA LYS A 279 18.06 -23.00 -11.67
C LYS A 279 18.58 -24.16 -10.78
N ASN A 280 17.96 -24.31 -9.61
CA ASN A 280 18.16 -25.43 -8.68
C ASN A 280 17.07 -25.36 -7.60
N LYS A 281 17.13 -26.27 -6.59
CA LYS A 281 16.11 -26.33 -5.52
C LYS A 281 15.93 -25.05 -4.68
N LYS A 282 16.88 -24.11 -4.73
CA LYS A 282 16.87 -22.88 -3.93
C LYS A 282 16.85 -21.60 -4.78
N LYS A 283 16.93 -21.74 -6.11
CA LYS A 283 17.08 -20.61 -7.03
C LYS A 283 16.17 -20.74 -8.22
N TYR A 284 15.45 -19.67 -8.48
CA TYR A 284 14.56 -19.54 -9.61
C TYR A 284 14.89 -18.25 -10.38
N GLU A 285 14.52 -18.22 -11.64
CA GLU A 285 14.44 -16.99 -12.41
C GLU A 285 12.98 -16.76 -12.75
N ILE A 286 12.46 -15.59 -12.37
CA ILE A 286 11.13 -15.13 -12.70
C ILE A 286 11.27 -13.97 -13.67
N THR A 287 10.55 -14.02 -14.79
CA THR A 287 10.48 -12.91 -15.74
C THR A 287 9.05 -12.39 -15.78
N VAL A 288 8.90 -11.08 -15.56
CA VAL A 288 7.68 -10.31 -15.77
C VAL A 288 7.72 -9.80 -17.20
N THR A 289 6.72 -10.14 -18.02
CA THR A 289 6.59 -9.66 -19.40
C THR A 289 5.28 -8.90 -19.54
N ALA A 290 5.37 -7.63 -19.93
CA ALA A 290 4.21 -6.78 -20.17
C ALA A 290 3.98 -6.54 -21.65
N ASP A 291 2.73 -6.26 -22.01
CA ASP A 291 2.28 -6.01 -23.38
C ASP A 291 2.84 -4.70 -23.92
N ALA A 292 3.76 -4.82 -24.88
CA ALA A 292 4.42 -3.67 -25.51
C ALA A 292 3.45 -2.84 -26.38
N GLU A 293 2.44 -3.44 -27.00
CA GLU A 293 1.47 -2.72 -27.83
C GLU A 293 0.61 -1.82 -26.96
N TRP A 294 0.14 -2.33 -25.84
CA TRP A 294 -0.63 -1.54 -24.89
C TRP A 294 0.21 -0.38 -24.31
N ILE A 295 1.46 -0.64 -23.85
CA ILE A 295 2.32 0.39 -23.24
C ILE A 295 2.69 1.48 -24.25
N ASN A 296 2.99 1.12 -25.50
CA ASN A 296 3.43 2.05 -26.54
C ASN A 296 2.27 2.69 -27.32
N SER A 297 1.02 2.41 -26.97
CA SER A 297 -0.14 3.05 -27.59
C SER A 297 -0.10 4.57 -27.37
N SER A 298 -0.52 5.34 -28.39
CA SER A 298 -0.63 6.82 -28.32
C SER A 298 -1.59 7.29 -27.21
N ASP A 299 -2.48 6.42 -26.73
CA ASP A 299 -3.46 6.72 -25.69
C ASP A 299 -2.87 6.57 -24.28
N ARG A 300 -1.63 6.07 -24.15
CA ARG A 300 -0.97 5.86 -22.85
C ARG A 300 -0.33 7.14 -22.35
N THR A 301 -0.46 7.35 -21.05
CA THR A 301 0.19 8.45 -20.34
C THR A 301 1.24 7.90 -19.38
N PHE A 302 2.51 8.26 -19.63
CA PHE A 302 3.60 7.86 -18.74
C PHE A 302 3.62 8.66 -17.43
N PRO A 303 4.12 8.07 -16.31
CA PRO A 303 4.69 6.73 -16.23
C PRO A 303 3.63 5.62 -16.32
N VAL A 304 4.03 4.49 -16.90
CA VAL A 304 3.30 3.23 -16.78
C VAL A 304 3.91 2.44 -15.63
N THR A 305 3.08 1.91 -14.76
CA THR A 305 3.50 1.10 -13.61
C THR A 305 3.03 -0.34 -13.80
N ILE A 306 3.96 -1.29 -13.73
CA ILE A 306 3.67 -2.71 -13.61
C ILE A 306 3.76 -3.07 -12.14
N ASP A 307 2.79 -3.82 -11.62
CA ASP A 307 2.59 -4.12 -10.20
C ASP A 307 2.72 -5.64 -9.90
N PRO A 308 3.93 -6.19 -9.85
CA PRO A 308 4.17 -7.44 -9.16
C PRO A 308 4.18 -7.21 -7.65
N ALA A 309 3.79 -8.22 -6.88
CA ALA A 309 3.77 -8.14 -5.41
C ALA A 309 4.18 -9.48 -4.80
N ILE A 310 4.65 -9.48 -3.55
CA ILE A 310 4.85 -10.67 -2.73
C ILE A 310 4.01 -10.51 -1.48
N GLN A 311 3.01 -11.37 -1.32
CA GLN A 311 2.05 -11.32 -0.24
C GLN A 311 2.19 -12.57 0.64
N THR A 312 1.90 -12.43 1.94
CA THR A 312 1.73 -13.58 2.83
C THR A 312 0.37 -14.23 2.57
N GLU A 313 0.25 -15.55 2.79
CA GLU A 313 -1.00 -16.29 2.56
C GLU A 313 -2.23 -15.63 3.23
N GLN A 314 -2.05 -14.98 4.38
CA GLN A 314 -3.14 -14.29 5.08
C GLN A 314 -3.73 -13.09 4.34
N SER A 315 -3.02 -12.54 3.34
CA SER A 315 -3.56 -11.44 2.53
C SER A 315 -4.55 -11.92 1.46
N ASN A 316 -4.59 -13.23 1.20
CA ASN A 316 -5.53 -13.86 0.25
C ASN A 316 -6.94 -14.06 0.80
N THR A 317 -7.24 -13.73 2.04
CA THR A 317 -8.61 -13.39 2.43
C THR A 317 -8.89 -12.00 1.86
N ALA A 318 -9.00 -11.91 0.55
CA ALA A 318 -9.53 -10.74 -0.12
C ALA A 318 -10.89 -10.46 0.50
N MET A 319 -10.97 -9.44 1.34
CA MET A 319 -12.24 -8.77 1.54
C MET A 319 -12.51 -8.08 0.22
N ASP A 320 -13.26 -8.76 -0.64
CA ASP A 320 -13.91 -8.11 -1.76
C ASP A 320 -14.86 -7.08 -1.16
N SER A 321 -14.37 -5.85 -1.06
CA SER A 321 -15.20 -4.77 -0.53
C SER A 321 -16.12 -4.31 -1.65
N VAL A 322 -17.38 -4.68 -1.53
CA VAL A 322 -18.47 -4.11 -2.32
C VAL A 322 -19.16 -3.06 -1.45
N TYR A 323 -19.30 -1.85 -1.94
CA TYR A 323 -20.20 -0.88 -1.32
C TYR A 323 -21.37 -0.56 -2.25
N VAL A 324 -22.51 -0.24 -1.65
CA VAL A 324 -23.72 0.20 -2.35
C VAL A 324 -23.98 1.64 -1.91
N ALA A 325 -24.06 2.57 -2.87
CA ALA A 325 -24.43 3.93 -2.61
C ALA A 325 -25.95 4.09 -2.78
N SER A 326 -26.65 4.68 -1.80
CA SER A 326 -28.10 4.88 -1.83
C SER A 326 -28.55 5.68 -3.06
N GLY A 327 -27.74 6.63 -3.52
CA GLY A 327 -28.01 7.40 -4.73
C GLY A 327 -27.80 6.65 -6.06
N LYS A 328 -27.20 5.44 -6.05
CA LYS A 328 -26.96 4.60 -7.23
C LYS A 328 -27.03 3.11 -6.88
N PRO A 329 -28.19 2.60 -6.47
CA PRO A 329 -28.31 1.24 -5.90
C PRO A 329 -28.02 0.10 -6.88
N THR A 330 -28.01 0.37 -8.18
CA THR A 330 -27.74 -0.61 -9.23
C THR A 330 -26.29 -0.60 -9.74
N THR A 331 -25.44 0.31 -9.24
CA THR A 331 -24.05 0.39 -9.68
C THR A 331 -23.20 -0.58 -8.87
N ASN A 332 -22.47 -1.45 -9.58
CA ASN A 332 -21.48 -2.34 -8.95
C ASN A 332 -20.18 -1.59 -8.73
N TYR A 333 -19.79 -1.42 -7.45
CA TYR A 333 -18.53 -0.80 -7.03
C TYR A 333 -17.50 -1.84 -6.60
N TRP A 334 -17.57 -3.03 -7.15
CA TRP A 334 -16.60 -4.10 -6.94
C TRP A 334 -15.21 -3.63 -7.41
N HIS A 335 -14.19 -3.82 -6.61
CA HIS A 335 -12.85 -3.23 -6.73
C HIS A 335 -12.74 -1.72 -6.43
N GLY A 336 -13.74 -1.13 -5.81
CA GLY A 336 -13.60 0.23 -5.29
C GLY A 336 -12.49 0.31 -4.24
N PRO A 337 -11.61 1.33 -4.28
CA PRO A 337 -10.48 1.44 -3.33
C PRO A 337 -10.91 1.76 -1.89
N MET A 338 -12.21 1.87 -1.63
CA MET A 338 -12.73 2.42 -0.37
C MET A 338 -14.08 1.82 0.00
N ILE A 339 -14.22 1.39 1.25
CA ILE A 339 -15.52 1.14 1.88
C ILE A 339 -15.97 2.44 2.55
N MET A 340 -17.06 3.02 2.07
CA MET A 340 -17.70 4.12 2.76
C MET A 340 -18.74 3.56 3.75
N VAL A 341 -18.54 3.84 5.04
CA VAL A 341 -19.49 3.54 6.10
C VAL A 341 -19.89 4.87 6.73
N GLY A 342 -21.14 5.27 6.56
CA GLY A 342 -21.66 6.48 7.15
C GLY A 342 -23.18 6.57 6.97
N LYS A 343 -23.80 7.30 7.89
CA LYS A 343 -25.20 7.72 7.77
C LYS A 343 -25.18 9.11 7.12
N GLU A 344 -25.97 9.29 6.05
CA GLU A 344 -26.31 10.62 5.54
C GLU A 344 -27.15 11.37 6.55
#